data_870b4dad5c4dbdb5ce8f4eb9b675b114
#
_entry.id   870b4dad5c4dbdb5ce8f4eb9b675b114
#
_cell.length_a   1.000
_cell.length_b   1.000
_cell.length_c   1.000
_cell.angle_alpha   90.00
_cell.angle_beta   90.00
_cell.angle_gamma   90.00
#
_symmetry.space_group_name_H-M   'P 1'
#
loop_
_entity.id
_entity.type
_entity.pdbx_description
1 polymer ?
#
loop_
_entity_poly.entity_id
_entity_poly.type
_entity_poly.pdbx_seq_one_letter_code
_entity_poly.pdbx_strand_id
1 'polypeptide(L)'
;MTETPAPTIVTVPDADLAAAVARPGGIARLADRIRASGAVAVAIGTDRFDLERGRGHRLDPTTAALALGRALPTHGLLVAAAPTREHPYNVARRVLSLDHVLDARVGLVVGARDHGLPATGEQHDAAEFAEVVRGLWRTWPLDSIVGDREAGRFADTTRIRPLDHDGGPGGYRVRGPLTTPSSRQGEPVLAVWHDVAYEGADLVLGAHRDGTGVAHPLVPLPAAADVSESSRASSPTTDTATDRRTLRDLLGLPVPATVGA
;
A
#
# COMPACT_ATOMS: atom_id res chain seq x y z
N MET A 1 13.49 -17.65 -24.49
CA MET A 1 13.18 -16.49 -23.64
C MET A 1 12.74 -17.06 -22.31
N THR A 2 13.57 -16.98 -21.28
CA THR A 2 13.21 -17.39 -19.92
C THR A 2 12.29 -16.32 -19.35
N GLU A 3 11.03 -16.69 -19.14
CA GLU A 3 10.03 -15.84 -18.49
C GLU A 3 10.52 -15.53 -17.07
N THR A 4 10.74 -14.26 -16.77
CA THR A 4 11.08 -13.85 -15.40
C THR A 4 9.89 -14.16 -14.50
N PRO A 5 10.05 -14.93 -13.42
CA PRO A 5 8.93 -15.26 -12.55
C PRO A 5 8.30 -13.99 -11.99
N ALA A 6 6.96 -14.01 -11.90
CA ALA A 6 6.22 -12.88 -11.33
C ALA A 6 6.69 -12.56 -9.91
N PRO A 7 6.77 -11.28 -9.52
CA PRO A 7 7.20 -10.87 -8.19
C PRO A 7 6.26 -11.45 -7.11
N THR A 8 6.84 -12.05 -6.08
CA THR A 8 6.06 -12.67 -4.99
C THR A 8 5.67 -11.61 -3.97
N ILE A 9 4.37 -11.55 -3.65
CA ILE A 9 3.81 -10.73 -2.57
C ILE A 9 3.31 -11.68 -1.47
N VAL A 10 3.82 -11.52 -0.25
CA VAL A 10 3.33 -12.28 0.91
C VAL A 10 2.30 -11.49 1.69
N THR A 11 1.33 -12.18 2.28
CA THR A 11 0.40 -11.57 3.25
C THR A 11 0.82 -11.93 4.67
N VAL A 12 0.76 -10.93 5.55
CA VAL A 12 0.99 -11.12 7.00
C VAL A 12 -0.36 -11.00 7.70
N PRO A 13 -0.85 -12.09 8.34
CA PRO A 13 -2.07 -12.04 9.13
C PRO A 13 -1.97 -11.03 10.28
N ASP A 14 -3.08 -10.32 10.57
CA ASP A 14 -3.16 -9.36 11.66
C ASP A 14 -2.77 -9.99 13.03
N ALA A 15 -3.07 -11.28 13.23
CA ALA A 15 -2.71 -12.01 14.46
C ALA A 15 -1.18 -12.17 14.60
N ASP A 16 -0.46 -12.49 13.51
CA ASP A 16 1.00 -12.62 13.51
C ASP A 16 1.65 -11.27 13.79
N LEU A 17 1.11 -10.22 13.18
CA LEU A 17 1.58 -8.86 13.36
C LEU A 17 1.37 -8.35 14.79
N ALA A 18 0.18 -8.58 15.37
CA ALA A 18 -0.11 -8.25 16.77
C ALA A 18 0.81 -9.02 17.73
N ALA A 19 1.05 -10.30 17.47
CA ALA A 19 1.97 -11.12 18.27
C ALA A 19 3.43 -10.63 18.14
N ALA A 20 3.83 -10.15 16.96
CA ALA A 20 5.16 -9.59 16.75
C ALA A 20 5.36 -8.26 17.50
N VAL A 21 4.36 -7.38 17.48
CA VAL A 21 4.41 -6.11 18.22
C VAL A 21 4.44 -6.31 19.73
N ALA A 22 3.70 -7.31 20.24
CA ALA A 22 3.61 -7.59 21.67
C ALA A 22 4.90 -8.17 22.29
N ARG A 23 5.88 -8.61 21.49
CA ARG A 23 7.08 -9.30 21.97
C ARG A 23 8.35 -8.50 21.66
N PRO A 24 9.29 -8.35 22.62
CA PRO A 24 10.60 -7.76 22.34
C PRO A 24 11.28 -8.45 21.14
N GLY A 25 11.74 -7.67 20.17
CA GLY A 25 12.36 -8.17 18.94
C GLY A 25 11.41 -8.92 17.99
N GLY A 26 10.11 -8.93 18.23
CA GLY A 26 9.15 -9.69 17.41
C GLY A 26 9.03 -9.13 15.99
N ILE A 27 9.07 -7.82 15.80
CA ILE A 27 9.09 -7.20 14.46
C ILE A 27 10.34 -7.62 13.67
N ALA A 28 11.51 -7.68 14.32
CA ALA A 28 12.73 -8.12 13.65
C ALA A 28 12.62 -9.58 13.19
N ARG A 29 12.13 -10.49 14.07
CA ARG A 29 11.90 -11.89 13.69
C ARG A 29 10.85 -12.05 12.58
N LEU A 30 9.80 -11.24 12.57
CA LEU A 30 8.82 -11.24 11.50
C LEU A 30 9.46 -10.78 10.19
N ALA A 31 10.28 -9.74 10.22
CA ALA A 31 11.02 -9.26 9.06
C ALA A 31 12.00 -10.33 8.53
N ASP A 32 12.67 -11.09 9.41
CA ASP A 32 13.55 -12.20 8.99
C ASP A 32 12.77 -13.31 8.27
N ARG A 33 11.58 -13.67 8.75
CA ARG A 33 10.70 -14.63 8.06
C ARG A 33 10.30 -14.13 6.67
N ILE A 34 9.97 -12.84 6.54
CA ILE A 34 9.59 -12.24 5.27
C ILE A 34 10.78 -12.27 4.30
N ARG A 35 11.98 -11.88 4.73
CA ARG A 35 13.19 -11.99 3.89
C ARG A 35 13.45 -13.43 3.43
N ALA A 36 13.31 -14.39 4.34
CA ALA A 36 13.51 -15.80 4.03
C ALA A 36 12.48 -16.36 3.03
N SER A 37 11.32 -15.74 2.90
CA SER A 37 10.30 -16.14 1.91
C SER A 37 10.65 -15.76 0.46
N GLY A 38 11.66 -14.89 0.25
CA GLY A 38 12.01 -14.37 -1.07
C GLY A 38 10.98 -13.38 -1.65
N ALA A 39 10.01 -12.94 -0.85
CA ALA A 39 9.03 -11.97 -1.30
C ALA A 39 9.65 -10.60 -1.57
N VAL A 40 9.15 -9.87 -2.56
CA VAL A 40 9.58 -8.49 -2.86
C VAL A 40 8.68 -7.46 -2.17
N ALA A 41 7.46 -7.85 -1.79
CA ALA A 41 6.51 -6.99 -1.12
C ALA A 41 5.66 -7.76 -0.10
N VAL A 42 5.06 -7.00 0.83
CA VAL A 42 4.22 -7.49 1.92
C VAL A 42 2.87 -6.79 1.90
N ALA A 43 1.79 -7.56 1.90
CA ALA A 43 0.44 -7.06 2.07
C ALA A 43 0.02 -7.18 3.55
N ILE A 44 -0.48 -6.09 4.12
CA ILE A 44 -0.81 -5.95 5.54
C ILE A 44 -2.30 -5.63 5.68
N GLY A 45 -3.01 -6.43 6.47
CA GLY A 45 -4.42 -6.23 6.77
C GLY A 45 -5.39 -6.76 5.71
N THR A 46 -4.93 -7.52 4.72
CA THR A 46 -5.78 -8.09 3.67
C THR A 46 -6.67 -9.23 4.15
N ASP A 47 -6.34 -9.88 5.27
CA ASP A 47 -7.22 -10.84 5.94
C ASP A 47 -8.54 -10.25 6.43
N ARG A 48 -8.64 -8.91 6.52
CA ARG A 48 -9.88 -8.17 6.83
C ARG A 48 -10.93 -8.24 5.72
N PHE A 49 -10.49 -8.52 4.50
CA PHE A 49 -11.38 -8.68 3.35
C PHE A 49 -12.01 -10.07 3.29
N ASP A 50 -11.57 -10.99 4.16
CA ASP A 50 -12.12 -12.34 4.28
C ASP A 50 -13.04 -12.44 5.50
N LEU A 51 -14.28 -12.90 5.28
CA LEU A 51 -15.28 -13.06 6.34
C LEU A 51 -14.86 -14.03 7.44
N GLU A 52 -14.13 -15.09 7.08
CA GLU A 52 -13.72 -16.13 8.02
C GLU A 52 -12.49 -15.72 8.85
N ARG A 53 -11.55 -14.99 8.24
CA ARG A 53 -10.28 -14.59 8.84
C ARG A 53 -10.36 -13.26 9.60
N GLY A 54 -11.39 -12.49 9.32
CA GLY A 54 -11.54 -11.13 9.78
C GLY A 54 -11.81 -10.92 11.28
N ARG A 55 -11.66 -11.89 12.16
CA ARG A 55 -12.00 -11.78 13.59
C ARG A 55 -10.74 -11.70 14.46
N GLY A 56 -10.73 -10.80 15.46
CA GLY A 56 -9.67 -10.70 16.47
C GLY A 56 -9.12 -9.28 16.68
N HIS A 57 -8.06 -9.16 17.49
CA HIS A 57 -7.35 -7.91 17.71
C HIS A 57 -6.58 -7.49 16.45
N ARG A 58 -6.72 -6.22 16.08
CA ARG A 58 -6.16 -5.71 14.85
C ARG A 58 -5.39 -4.43 15.10
N LEU A 59 -4.24 -4.35 14.49
CA LEU A 59 -3.49 -3.11 14.40
C LEU A 59 -3.97 -2.32 13.17
N ASP A 60 -3.86 -1.00 13.24
CA ASP A 60 -4.03 -0.18 12.04
C ASP A 60 -2.96 -0.57 11.00
N PRO A 61 -3.33 -0.89 9.74
CA PRO A 61 -2.39 -1.36 8.74
C PRO A 61 -1.27 -0.36 8.42
N THR A 62 -1.56 0.94 8.47
CA THR A 62 -0.56 1.98 8.19
C THR A 62 0.45 2.11 9.31
N THR A 63 -0.01 2.05 10.57
CA THR A 63 0.87 2.06 11.74
C THR A 63 1.76 0.81 11.78
N ALA A 64 1.18 -0.34 11.47
CA ALA A 64 1.90 -1.60 11.39
C ALA A 64 2.94 -1.61 10.26
N ALA A 65 2.56 -1.05 9.09
CA ALA A 65 3.46 -0.91 7.95
C ALA A 65 4.65 0.00 8.26
N LEU A 66 4.48 1.06 9.05
CA LEU A 66 5.59 1.90 9.47
C LEU A 66 6.62 1.12 10.29
N ALA A 67 6.16 0.33 11.27
CA ALA A 67 7.04 -0.47 12.11
C ALA A 67 7.78 -1.55 11.30
N LEU A 68 7.06 -2.27 10.44
CA LEU A 68 7.61 -3.34 9.62
C LEU A 68 8.50 -2.80 8.49
N GLY A 69 8.12 -1.70 7.84
CA GLY A 69 8.86 -1.09 6.73
C GLY A 69 10.23 -0.54 7.14
N ARG A 70 10.39 -0.14 8.38
CA ARG A 70 11.71 0.21 8.92
C ARG A 70 12.61 -1.01 9.14
N ALA A 71 12.02 -2.16 9.46
CA ALA A 71 12.74 -3.42 9.55
C ALA A 71 12.98 -4.08 8.19
N LEU A 72 12.29 -3.65 7.14
CA LEU A 72 12.36 -4.18 5.77
C LEU A 72 12.73 -3.08 4.77
N PRO A 73 13.97 -2.55 4.78
CA PRO A 73 14.34 -1.37 3.98
C PRO A 73 14.32 -1.60 2.46
N THR A 74 14.30 -2.85 2.00
CA THR A 74 14.33 -3.21 0.57
C THR A 74 13.02 -3.80 0.05
N HIS A 75 11.99 -3.93 0.90
CA HIS A 75 10.70 -4.52 0.52
C HIS A 75 9.63 -3.47 0.34
N GLY A 76 8.72 -3.74 -0.58
CA GLY A 76 7.49 -2.97 -0.74
C GLY A 76 6.45 -3.32 0.32
N LEU A 77 5.54 -2.39 0.58
CA LEU A 77 4.45 -2.56 1.54
C LEU A 77 3.13 -2.15 0.89
N LEU A 78 2.14 -3.00 0.97
CA LEU A 78 0.78 -2.75 0.55
C LEU A 78 -0.14 -2.75 1.78
N VAL A 79 -0.81 -1.64 2.06
CA VAL A 79 -1.69 -1.51 3.22
C VAL A 79 -3.15 -1.62 2.81
N ALA A 80 -3.92 -2.40 3.54
CA ALA A 80 -5.34 -2.61 3.27
C ALA A 80 -6.20 -1.45 3.78
N ALA A 81 -7.20 -1.05 2.98
CA ALA A 81 -8.28 -0.17 3.39
C ALA A 81 -9.60 -0.56 2.71
N ALA A 82 -10.72 -0.17 3.31
CA ALA A 82 -12.04 -0.37 2.75
C ALA A 82 -12.94 0.85 3.05
N PRO A 83 -13.91 1.17 2.17
CA PRO A 83 -14.80 2.33 2.31
C PRO A 83 -15.63 2.29 3.60
N THR A 84 -15.93 1.10 4.11
CA THR A 84 -16.69 0.90 5.35
C THR A 84 -15.99 1.39 6.61
N ARG A 85 -14.69 1.69 6.53
CA ARG A 85 -13.87 2.05 7.69
C ARG A 85 -13.51 3.53 7.73
N GLU A 86 -13.12 4.10 6.61
CA GLU A 86 -12.49 5.39 6.57
C GLU A 86 -12.84 6.20 5.32
N HIS A 87 -12.86 7.51 5.48
CA HIS A 87 -13.03 8.43 4.37
C HIS A 87 -11.79 8.43 3.44
N PRO A 88 -11.95 8.43 2.10
CA PRO A 88 -10.85 8.30 1.14
C PRO A 88 -9.78 9.39 1.28
N TYR A 89 -10.14 10.62 1.67
CA TYR A 89 -9.18 11.70 1.92
C TYR A 89 -8.16 11.33 3.02
N ASN A 90 -8.63 10.73 4.12
CA ASN A 90 -7.77 10.36 5.23
C ASN A 90 -6.83 9.20 4.85
N VAL A 91 -7.34 8.24 4.09
CA VAL A 91 -6.54 7.12 3.60
C VAL A 91 -5.49 7.61 2.60
N ALA A 92 -5.89 8.43 1.62
CA ALA A 92 -4.98 9.00 0.63
C ALA A 92 -3.82 9.76 1.28
N ARG A 93 -4.12 10.64 2.24
CA ARG A 93 -3.12 11.43 2.97
C ARG A 93 -2.17 10.54 3.78
N ARG A 94 -2.70 9.54 4.47
CA ARG A 94 -1.93 8.66 5.35
C ARG A 94 -1.00 7.74 4.57
N VAL A 95 -1.49 7.13 3.49
CA VAL A 95 -0.69 6.28 2.60
C VAL A 95 0.43 7.08 1.96
N LEU A 96 0.13 8.27 1.45
CA LEU A 96 1.13 9.13 0.82
C LEU A 96 2.20 9.61 1.82
N SER A 97 1.80 9.96 3.06
CA SER A 97 2.75 10.31 4.12
C SER A 97 3.66 9.15 4.49
N LEU A 98 3.08 7.94 4.57
CA LEU A 98 3.85 6.72 4.84
C LEU A 98 4.81 6.39 3.70
N ASP A 99 4.39 6.62 2.47
CA ASP A 99 5.21 6.42 1.27
C ASP A 99 6.45 7.34 1.27
N HIS A 100 6.28 8.62 1.63
CA HIS A 100 7.41 9.54 1.81
C HIS A 100 8.37 9.09 2.93
N VAL A 101 7.84 8.61 4.05
CA VAL A 101 8.67 8.14 5.19
C VAL A 101 9.42 6.85 4.85
N LEU A 102 8.87 6.02 3.99
CA LEU A 102 9.41 4.72 3.60
C LEU A 102 10.00 4.72 2.17
N ASP A 103 10.45 5.88 1.68
CA ASP A 103 11.22 5.99 0.45
C ASP A 103 10.49 5.47 -0.81
N ALA A 104 9.23 5.84 -0.97
CA ALA A 104 8.40 5.47 -2.12
C ALA A 104 8.20 3.94 -2.29
N ARG A 105 8.04 3.23 -1.17
CA ARG A 105 7.86 1.77 -1.14
C ARG A 105 6.48 1.34 -0.63
N VAL A 106 5.52 2.25 -0.59
CA VAL A 106 4.18 1.97 -0.08
C VAL A 106 3.14 2.05 -1.19
N GLY A 107 2.14 1.19 -1.09
CA GLY A 107 0.93 1.19 -1.90
C GLY A 107 -0.29 0.89 -1.03
N LEU A 108 -1.45 0.93 -1.67
CA LEU A 108 -2.76 0.69 -1.07
C LEU A 108 -3.41 -0.55 -1.71
N VAL A 109 -4.10 -1.34 -0.91
CA VAL A 109 -5.03 -2.37 -1.39
C VAL A 109 -6.44 -1.98 -0.94
N VAL A 110 -7.34 -1.75 -1.89
CA VAL A 110 -8.74 -1.45 -1.61
C VAL A 110 -9.58 -2.72 -1.70
N GLY A 111 -10.25 -3.08 -0.61
CA GLY A 111 -11.26 -4.14 -0.58
C GLY A 111 -12.67 -3.57 -0.51
N ALA A 112 -13.67 -4.35 -0.92
CA ALA A 112 -15.06 -3.92 -0.88
C ALA A 112 -15.54 -3.70 0.56
N ARG A 113 -15.07 -4.50 1.50
CA ARG A 113 -15.50 -4.46 2.90
C ARG A 113 -14.39 -4.86 3.87
N ASP A 114 -14.34 -4.21 5.04
CA ASP A 114 -13.60 -4.69 6.23
C ASP A 114 -14.56 -5.52 7.11
N HIS A 115 -14.42 -6.85 7.06
CA HIS A 115 -15.22 -7.78 7.86
C HIS A 115 -14.87 -7.78 9.35
N GLY A 116 -13.85 -7.05 9.76
CA GLY A 116 -13.49 -6.87 11.17
C GLY A 116 -14.32 -5.84 11.91
N LEU A 117 -15.15 -5.12 11.21
CA LEU A 117 -16.06 -4.13 11.78
C LEU A 117 -17.51 -4.58 11.64
N PRO A 118 -18.37 -4.20 12.60
CA PRO A 118 -19.81 -4.33 12.43
C PRO A 118 -20.23 -3.58 11.14
N ALA A 119 -21.18 -4.13 10.42
CA ALA A 119 -21.77 -3.42 9.27
C ALA A 119 -22.64 -2.27 9.80
N THR A 120 -22.02 -1.12 10.04
CA THR A 120 -22.70 0.10 10.52
C THR A 120 -22.49 1.21 9.50
N GLY A 121 -23.57 1.76 8.97
CA GLY A 121 -23.53 2.94 8.11
C GLY A 121 -23.75 2.67 6.62
N GLU A 122 -23.63 3.75 5.85
CA GLU A 122 -23.74 3.73 4.39
C GLU A 122 -22.62 2.90 3.78
N GLN A 123 -22.97 2.03 2.86
CA GLN A 123 -22.01 1.24 2.11
C GLN A 123 -21.61 2.03 0.87
N HIS A 124 -20.45 2.66 0.91
CA HIS A 124 -19.88 3.35 -0.24
C HIS A 124 -19.27 2.36 -1.24
N ASP A 125 -19.24 2.76 -2.50
CA ASP A 125 -18.61 1.98 -3.57
C ASP A 125 -17.08 1.97 -3.41
N ALA A 126 -16.49 0.79 -3.45
CA ALA A 126 -15.06 0.60 -3.33
C ALA A 126 -14.30 1.06 -4.59
N ALA A 127 -14.92 1.00 -5.76
CA ALA A 127 -14.34 1.53 -6.99
C ALA A 127 -14.29 3.06 -6.94
N GLU A 128 -15.36 3.73 -6.53
CA GLU A 128 -15.37 5.17 -6.29
C GLU A 128 -14.34 5.57 -5.22
N PHE A 129 -14.26 4.81 -4.13
CA PHE A 129 -13.24 5.04 -3.10
C PHE A 129 -11.82 5.01 -3.68
N ALA A 130 -11.50 3.99 -4.49
CA ALA A 130 -10.20 3.85 -5.14
C ALA A 130 -9.92 5.01 -6.13
N GLU A 131 -10.92 5.40 -6.91
CA GLU A 131 -10.85 6.54 -7.83
C GLU A 131 -10.54 7.85 -7.09
N VAL A 132 -11.27 8.15 -6.02
CA VAL A 132 -11.08 9.36 -5.21
C VAL A 132 -9.69 9.37 -4.58
N VAL A 133 -9.22 8.24 -4.01
CA VAL A 133 -7.88 8.14 -3.44
C VAL A 133 -6.82 8.44 -4.50
N ARG A 134 -6.91 7.82 -5.67
CA ARG A 134 -5.97 8.04 -6.78
C ARG A 134 -6.01 9.49 -7.26
N GLY A 135 -7.20 10.06 -7.45
CA GLY A 135 -7.37 11.45 -7.84
C GLY A 135 -6.70 12.41 -6.84
N LEU A 136 -6.86 12.17 -5.55
CA LEU A 136 -6.24 12.97 -4.50
C LEU A 136 -4.70 12.92 -4.54
N TRP A 137 -4.07 11.79 -4.85
CA TRP A 137 -2.61 11.69 -4.95
C TRP A 137 -2.02 12.55 -6.09
N ARG A 138 -2.84 12.90 -7.08
CA ARG A 138 -2.48 13.73 -8.25
C ARG A 138 -2.70 15.22 -8.04
N THR A 139 -3.34 15.63 -6.93
CA THR A 139 -3.72 17.03 -6.68
C THR A 139 -2.54 17.97 -6.42
N TRP A 140 -1.41 17.44 -5.98
CA TRP A 140 -0.18 18.21 -5.71
C TRP A 140 1.04 17.51 -6.33
N PRO A 141 1.43 17.81 -7.57
CA PRO A 141 2.60 17.20 -8.23
C PRO A 141 3.89 17.42 -7.44
N LEU A 142 4.70 16.39 -7.25
CA LEU A 142 5.95 16.47 -6.49
C LEU A 142 6.94 17.48 -7.11
N ASP A 143 7.05 17.51 -8.42
CA ASP A 143 7.91 18.40 -9.18
C ASP A 143 7.44 19.88 -9.21
N SER A 144 6.29 20.18 -8.61
CA SER A 144 5.88 21.56 -8.33
C SER A 144 6.70 22.21 -7.20
N ILE A 145 7.41 21.41 -6.40
CA ILE A 145 8.28 21.89 -5.33
C ILE A 145 9.57 22.43 -5.97
N VAL A 146 9.68 23.75 -6.07
CA VAL A 146 10.82 24.42 -6.69
C VAL A 146 11.94 24.76 -5.70
N GLY A 147 11.61 24.95 -4.41
CA GLY A 147 12.59 25.23 -3.37
C GLY A 147 13.45 26.46 -3.57
N ASP A 148 12.95 27.46 -4.32
CA ASP A 148 13.65 28.69 -4.63
C ASP A 148 13.73 29.61 -3.41
N ARG A 149 14.88 29.60 -2.75
CA ARG A 149 15.13 30.37 -1.54
C ARG A 149 15.32 31.86 -1.81
N GLU A 150 15.85 32.22 -2.99
CA GLU A 150 16.11 33.62 -3.35
C GLU A 150 14.79 34.36 -3.60
N ALA A 151 13.88 33.70 -4.33
CA ALA A 151 12.53 34.25 -4.55
C ALA A 151 11.56 34.00 -3.40
N GLY A 152 11.96 33.28 -2.35
CA GLY A 152 11.10 32.88 -1.24
C GLY A 152 9.95 31.95 -1.67
N ARG A 153 10.10 31.24 -2.79
CA ARG A 153 9.08 30.39 -3.40
C ARG A 153 9.37 28.92 -3.14
N PHE A 154 8.54 28.28 -2.30
CA PHE A 154 8.65 26.88 -1.99
C PHE A 154 8.11 25.96 -3.11
N ALA A 155 6.94 26.29 -3.64
CA ALA A 155 6.29 25.51 -4.69
C ALA A 155 5.61 26.42 -5.73
N ASP A 156 5.42 25.88 -6.92
CA ASP A 156 4.52 26.46 -7.92
C ASP A 156 3.07 26.09 -7.58
N THR A 157 2.39 26.97 -6.86
CA THR A 157 1.04 26.75 -6.38
C THR A 157 -0.01 26.71 -7.47
N THR A 158 0.30 27.19 -8.70
CA THR A 158 -0.64 27.10 -9.84
C THR A 158 -0.85 25.67 -10.32
N ARG A 159 0.04 24.77 -9.96
CA ARG A 159 -0.02 23.34 -10.27
C ARG A 159 -0.73 22.51 -9.21
N ILE A 160 -1.00 23.10 -8.04
CA ILE A 160 -1.74 22.44 -6.95
C ILE A 160 -3.23 22.70 -7.20
N ARG A 161 -3.98 21.66 -7.53
CA ARG A 161 -5.37 21.78 -7.95
C ARG A 161 -6.30 20.91 -7.10
N PRO A 162 -7.51 21.38 -6.77
CA PRO A 162 -8.49 20.55 -6.11
C PRO A 162 -8.92 19.39 -7.01
N LEU A 163 -9.38 18.29 -6.39
CA LEU A 163 -9.98 17.17 -7.10
C LEU A 163 -11.42 17.50 -7.53
N ASP A 164 -12.16 18.19 -6.63
CA ASP A 164 -13.57 18.58 -6.81
C ASP A 164 -14.49 17.39 -7.21
N HIS A 165 -14.28 16.24 -6.58
CA HIS A 165 -15.09 15.04 -6.81
C HIS A 165 -16.48 15.18 -6.18
N ASP A 166 -17.53 14.91 -6.97
CA ASP A 166 -18.93 14.79 -6.52
C ASP A 166 -19.53 13.50 -7.08
N GLY A 167 -19.58 12.46 -6.26
CA GLY A 167 -20.15 11.15 -6.60
C GLY A 167 -21.68 11.10 -6.57
N GLY A 168 -22.35 12.24 -6.38
CA GLY A 168 -23.80 12.31 -6.32
C GLY A 168 -24.42 11.74 -5.02
N PRO A 169 -25.69 11.37 -5.04
CA PRO A 169 -26.38 10.82 -3.87
C PRO A 169 -25.76 9.50 -3.41
N GLY A 170 -25.29 9.45 -2.16
CA GLY A 170 -24.64 8.25 -1.58
C GLY A 170 -23.17 8.09 -1.95
N GLY A 171 -22.62 8.89 -2.87
CA GLY A 171 -21.21 8.92 -3.21
C GLY A 171 -20.40 9.88 -2.36
N TYR A 172 -19.08 9.93 -2.62
CA TYR A 172 -18.19 10.83 -1.92
C TYR A 172 -18.26 12.25 -2.46
N ARG A 173 -18.11 13.22 -1.55
CA ARG A 173 -17.88 14.62 -1.90
C ARG A 173 -16.54 15.06 -1.35
N VAL A 174 -15.56 15.19 -2.23
CA VAL A 174 -14.17 15.45 -1.83
C VAL A 174 -13.57 16.54 -2.69
N ARG A 175 -13.28 17.67 -2.07
CA ARG A 175 -12.70 18.79 -2.77
C ARG A 175 -11.18 18.66 -2.96
N GLY A 176 -10.46 18.28 -1.92
CA GLY A 176 -8.99 18.35 -1.94
C GLY A 176 -8.47 19.80 -1.95
N PRO A 177 -7.23 20.07 -2.37
CA PRO A 177 -6.17 19.11 -2.62
C PRO A 177 -5.70 18.39 -1.35
N LEU A 178 -4.82 17.40 -1.48
CA LEU A 178 -4.07 16.88 -0.35
C LEU A 178 -3.08 17.93 0.18
N THR A 179 -2.74 17.81 1.47
CA THR A 179 -1.71 18.64 2.12
C THR A 179 -0.31 18.05 2.02
N THR A 180 -0.14 17.01 1.20
CA THR A 180 1.11 16.28 0.99
C THR A 180 1.33 16.17 -0.52
N PRO A 181 2.53 16.50 -1.03
CA PRO A 181 2.85 16.36 -2.44
C PRO A 181 2.85 14.89 -2.86
N SER A 182 2.69 14.63 -4.14
CA SER A 182 2.69 13.30 -4.74
C SER A 182 3.98 12.53 -4.46
N SER A 183 3.99 11.25 -4.77
CA SER A 183 5.08 10.34 -4.48
C SER A 183 6.24 10.48 -5.48
N ARG A 184 7.46 10.10 -5.05
CA ARG A 184 8.62 9.91 -5.92
C ARG A 184 8.42 8.77 -6.94
N GLN A 185 7.53 7.82 -6.69
CA GLN A 185 7.11 6.81 -7.67
C GLN A 185 6.00 7.29 -8.63
N GLY A 186 5.79 8.61 -8.73
CA GLY A 186 4.67 9.24 -9.42
C GLY A 186 3.43 9.29 -8.52
N GLU A 187 2.86 8.16 -8.24
CA GLU A 187 1.81 7.95 -7.23
C GLU A 187 2.02 6.58 -6.54
N PRO A 188 1.57 6.40 -5.29
CA PRO A 188 1.61 5.10 -4.65
C PRO A 188 0.91 4.03 -5.50
N VAL A 189 1.41 2.78 -5.44
CA VAL A 189 0.74 1.66 -6.12
C VAL A 189 -0.68 1.51 -5.56
N LEU A 190 -1.67 1.48 -6.44
CA LEU A 190 -3.07 1.22 -6.11
C LEU A 190 -3.47 -0.18 -6.58
N ALA A 191 -3.57 -1.09 -5.65
CA ALA A 191 -4.13 -2.41 -5.87
C ALA A 191 -5.60 -2.46 -5.43
N VAL A 192 -6.37 -3.36 -6.02
CA VAL A 192 -7.70 -3.70 -5.55
C VAL A 192 -7.78 -5.18 -5.18
N TRP A 193 -8.65 -5.50 -4.24
CA TRP A 193 -9.00 -6.88 -3.94
C TRP A 193 -9.87 -7.43 -5.07
N HIS A 194 -9.81 -8.73 -5.33
CA HIS A 194 -10.46 -9.38 -6.47
C HIS A 194 -11.99 -9.19 -6.56
N ASP A 195 -12.63 -8.73 -5.50
CA ASP A 195 -14.08 -8.44 -5.45
C ASP A 195 -14.41 -6.97 -5.76
N VAL A 196 -13.41 -6.15 -6.07
CA VAL A 196 -13.58 -4.72 -6.44
C VAL A 196 -13.33 -4.54 -7.92
N ALA A 197 -14.36 -4.14 -8.65
CA ALA A 197 -14.28 -3.83 -10.08
C ALA A 197 -13.82 -2.39 -10.31
N TYR A 198 -12.51 -2.19 -10.46
CA TYR A 198 -11.92 -0.88 -10.78
C TYR A 198 -10.80 -1.02 -11.81
N GLU A 199 -11.06 -0.59 -13.05
CA GLU A 199 -10.12 -0.71 -14.17
C GLU A 199 -8.85 0.14 -14.00
N GLY A 200 -8.91 1.19 -13.17
CA GLY A 200 -7.78 2.07 -12.86
C GLY A 200 -6.74 1.43 -11.92
N ALA A 201 -6.93 0.22 -11.42
CA ALA A 201 -5.96 -0.42 -10.52
C ALA A 201 -4.65 -0.79 -11.22
N ASP A 202 -3.53 -0.66 -10.50
CA ASP A 202 -2.22 -1.14 -10.99
C ASP A 202 -2.12 -2.68 -10.87
N LEU A 203 -2.81 -3.26 -9.88
CA LEU A 203 -2.82 -4.69 -9.58
C LEU A 203 -4.20 -5.13 -9.05
N VAL A 204 -4.56 -6.36 -9.36
CA VAL A 204 -5.65 -7.07 -8.69
C VAL A 204 -5.04 -8.14 -7.80
N LEU A 205 -5.41 -8.17 -6.51
CA LEU A 205 -4.86 -9.09 -5.51
C LEU A 205 -5.93 -10.06 -4.99
N GLY A 206 -5.47 -11.24 -4.55
CA GLY A 206 -6.33 -12.28 -4.00
C GLY A 206 -6.62 -13.41 -5.00
N ALA A 207 -7.25 -14.49 -4.53
CA ALA A 207 -7.61 -15.62 -5.39
C ALA A 207 -8.94 -15.36 -6.08
N HIS A 208 -8.98 -15.36 -7.39
CA HIS A 208 -10.23 -15.44 -8.15
C HIS A 208 -10.87 -16.82 -7.91
N ARG A 209 -12.10 -16.87 -7.43
CA ARG A 209 -12.82 -18.13 -7.16
C ARG A 209 -13.21 -18.87 -8.44
N ASP A 210 -13.29 -18.18 -9.56
CA ASP A 210 -13.75 -18.72 -10.86
C ASP A 210 -12.65 -18.92 -11.91
N GLY A 211 -11.40 -18.60 -11.60
CA GLY A 211 -10.26 -18.84 -12.50
C GLY A 211 -10.20 -17.93 -13.75
N THR A 212 -11.06 -16.92 -13.87
CA THR A 212 -11.21 -16.11 -15.10
C THR A 212 -10.46 -14.76 -15.06
N GLY A 213 -9.69 -14.46 -14.03
CA GLY A 213 -8.94 -13.19 -13.93
C GLY A 213 -7.47 -13.39 -13.60
N VAL A 214 -6.59 -12.53 -14.13
CA VAL A 214 -5.16 -12.47 -13.76
C VAL A 214 -5.05 -11.69 -12.44
N ALA A 215 -5.38 -12.33 -11.32
CA ALA A 215 -5.07 -11.79 -10.02
C ALA A 215 -3.66 -12.24 -9.61
N HIS A 216 -2.85 -11.33 -9.06
CA HIS A 216 -1.60 -11.71 -8.42
C HIS A 216 -1.91 -12.50 -7.15
N PRO A 217 -1.51 -13.78 -7.06
CA PRO A 217 -1.77 -14.58 -5.87
C PRO A 217 -0.97 -14.00 -4.69
N LEU A 218 -1.65 -13.82 -3.55
CA LEU A 218 -0.98 -13.56 -2.30
C LEU A 218 -0.53 -14.88 -1.70
N VAL A 219 0.74 -14.98 -1.40
CA VAL A 219 1.30 -16.16 -0.73
C VAL A 219 1.22 -15.94 0.78
N PRO A 220 0.60 -16.86 1.54
CA PRO A 220 0.66 -16.80 3.00
C PRO A 220 2.10 -16.85 3.48
N LEU A 221 2.45 -16.02 4.47
CA LEU A 221 3.78 -16.09 5.08
C LEU A 221 3.94 -17.46 5.76
N PRO A 222 5.00 -18.23 5.45
CA PRO A 222 5.23 -19.53 6.07
C PRO A 222 5.23 -19.48 7.60
N ALA A 223 4.72 -20.51 8.27
CA ALA A 223 4.74 -20.58 9.71
C ALA A 223 6.17 -20.58 10.26
N ALA A 224 6.35 -20.11 11.51
CA ALA A 224 7.69 -19.96 12.09
C ALA A 224 8.48 -21.28 12.23
N ALA A 225 7.82 -22.42 12.21
CA ALA A 225 8.44 -23.76 12.28
C ALA A 225 9.06 -24.22 10.93
N ASP A 226 8.65 -23.61 9.81
CA ASP A 226 9.07 -24.05 8.46
C ASP A 226 10.37 -23.38 7.98
N VAL A 227 10.90 -22.44 8.77
CA VAL A 227 12.17 -21.76 8.44
C VAL A 227 13.33 -22.55 9.02
N SER A 228 13.92 -23.44 8.22
CA SER A 228 15.10 -24.21 8.62
C SER A 228 16.29 -23.29 8.93
N GLU A 229 17.13 -23.67 9.90
CA GLU A 229 18.31 -22.92 10.39
C GLU A 229 19.38 -22.63 9.32
N SER A 230 19.24 -23.15 8.11
CA SER A 230 20.23 -23.00 7.03
C SER A 230 20.33 -21.62 6.39
N SER A 231 19.45 -20.67 6.76
CA SER A 231 19.45 -19.30 6.18
C SER A 231 20.08 -18.23 7.09
N ARG A 232 20.91 -18.62 8.06
CA ARG A 232 21.67 -17.64 8.89
C ARG A 232 22.97 -17.19 8.23
N ALA A 233 22.92 -16.70 7.02
CA ALA A 233 24.12 -16.14 6.41
C ALA A 233 23.77 -14.95 5.52
N SER A 234 23.75 -13.79 6.12
CA SER A 234 24.39 -12.56 5.65
C SER A 234 23.77 -11.37 6.40
N SER A 235 24.61 -10.77 7.25
CA SER A 235 24.34 -9.42 7.77
C SER A 235 24.12 -8.51 6.58
N PRO A 236 23.14 -7.60 6.60
CA PRO A 236 22.97 -6.65 5.52
C PRO A 236 24.25 -5.81 5.46
N THR A 237 25.02 -5.99 4.40
CA THR A 237 26.03 -5.04 3.98
C THR A 237 25.34 -3.69 3.90
N THR A 238 25.91 -2.69 4.54
CA THR A 238 25.46 -1.30 4.47
C THR A 238 25.53 -0.88 3.01
N ASP A 239 24.43 -1.04 2.31
CA ASP A 239 24.36 -0.71 0.89
C ASP A 239 24.20 0.80 0.76
N THR A 240 25.18 1.37 0.11
CA THR A 240 25.30 2.78 -0.21
C THR A 240 24.07 3.24 -1.01
N ALA A 241 23.65 4.46 -0.76
CA ALA A 241 22.45 5.20 -1.19
C ALA A 241 22.04 5.14 -2.69
N THR A 242 22.52 4.19 -3.48
CA THR A 242 22.44 4.23 -4.96
C THR A 242 21.36 3.33 -5.58
N ASP A 243 20.76 2.40 -4.85
CA ASP A 243 19.73 1.51 -5.41
C ASP A 243 18.44 1.50 -4.56
N ARG A 244 17.81 2.66 -4.42
CA ARG A 244 16.52 2.80 -3.71
C ARG A 244 15.38 2.55 -4.69
N ARG A 245 15.07 1.27 -4.93
CA ARG A 245 13.92 0.89 -5.74
C ARG A 245 12.61 1.27 -5.07
N THR A 246 11.70 1.84 -5.85
CA THR A 246 10.33 2.12 -5.44
C THR A 246 9.50 0.83 -5.42
N LEU A 247 8.28 0.88 -4.86
CA LEU A 247 7.37 -0.26 -4.94
C LEU A 247 7.02 -0.60 -6.40
N ARG A 248 6.87 0.40 -7.28
CA ARG A 248 6.64 0.17 -8.71
C ARG A 248 7.79 -0.58 -9.35
N ASP A 249 9.04 -0.20 -9.04
CA ASP A 249 10.23 -0.91 -9.55
C ASP A 249 10.29 -2.36 -9.05
N LEU A 250 9.96 -2.60 -7.77
CA LEU A 250 9.93 -3.94 -7.18
C LEU A 250 8.89 -4.85 -7.82
N LEU A 251 7.78 -4.28 -8.25
CA LEU A 251 6.66 -4.99 -8.87
C LEU A 251 6.71 -4.99 -10.42
N GLY A 252 7.69 -4.32 -11.02
CA GLY A 252 7.78 -4.20 -12.47
C GLY A 252 6.67 -3.35 -13.10
N LEU A 253 6.11 -2.41 -12.34
CA LEU A 253 5.01 -1.56 -12.78
C LEU A 253 5.53 -0.25 -13.39
N PRO A 254 4.88 0.27 -14.45
CA PRO A 254 5.26 1.56 -15.02
C PRO A 254 5.01 2.71 -14.05
N VAL A 255 5.84 3.75 -14.15
CA VAL A 255 5.55 5.03 -13.48
C VAL A 255 4.40 5.69 -14.25
N PRO A 256 3.31 6.10 -13.58
CA PRO A 256 2.22 6.78 -14.24
C PRO A 256 2.69 8.07 -14.90
N ALA A 257 2.18 8.35 -16.10
CA ALA A 257 2.42 9.63 -16.73
C ALA A 257 1.90 10.76 -15.82
N THR A 258 2.72 11.78 -15.61
CA THR A 258 2.31 12.96 -14.83
C THR A 258 1.09 13.57 -15.50
N VAL A 259 -0.06 13.58 -14.85
CA VAL A 259 -1.28 14.16 -15.41
C VAL A 259 -1.12 15.67 -15.38
N GLY A 260 -0.95 16.25 -16.56
CA GLY A 260 -1.06 17.69 -16.83
C GLY A 260 0.25 18.46 -16.73
N ALA A 261 0.90 18.55 -17.85
CA ALA A 261 1.60 19.78 -18.22
C ALA A 261 0.58 20.81 -18.70
#